data_975784ce565fd737c81a0e8205b6a7de
#
_entry.id   975784ce565fd737c81a0e8205b6a7de
#
_cell.length_a   1.000
_cell.length_b   1.000
_cell.length_c   1.000
_cell.angle_alpha   90.00
_cell.angle_beta   90.00
_cell.angle_gamma   90.00
#
_symmetry.space_group_name_H-M   'P 1'
#
loop_
_entity.id
_entity.type
_entity.pdbx_description
1 polymer ?
#
loop_
_entity_poly.entity_id
_entity_poly.type
_entity_poly.pdbx_seq_one_letter_code
_entity_poly.pdbx_strand_id
1 'polypeptide(L)'
;TDLIFAAANLPGFRFGIEICEDFWAPVPPGMQAALAGALILCNLSASPVTIGRADNRHLHCRSSAARAIAAYVYSASGHGESTTDLAWDGQGVVYEM
;
A
#
# COMPACT_ATOMS: atom_id res chain seq x y z
N THR A 1 -4.38 -3.74 -11.11
CA THR A 1 -5.28 -2.72 -11.67
C THR A 1 -4.48 -1.62 -12.34
N ASP A 2 -4.86 -1.26 -13.55
CA ASP A 2 -4.16 -0.26 -14.37
C ASP A 2 -4.81 1.12 -14.28
N LEU A 3 -5.44 1.43 -13.14
CA LEU A 3 -6.16 2.68 -12.94
C LEU A 3 -5.37 3.65 -12.08
N ILE A 4 -5.34 4.90 -12.52
CA ILE A 4 -4.90 6.04 -11.72
C ILE A 4 -6.10 6.96 -11.51
N PHE A 5 -6.28 7.37 -10.28
CA PHE A 5 -7.32 8.30 -9.88
C PHE A 5 -6.73 9.71 -9.79
N ALA A 6 -7.44 10.68 -10.31
CA ALA A 6 -7.07 12.08 -10.22
C ALA A 6 -8.20 12.89 -9.59
N ALA A 7 -7.85 13.82 -8.71
CA ALA A 7 -8.85 14.73 -8.15
C ALA A 7 -9.21 15.82 -9.15
N ALA A 8 -10.51 16.02 -9.38
CA ALA A 8 -10.98 17.02 -10.33
C ALA A 8 -10.71 18.47 -9.86
N ASN A 9 -10.69 18.67 -8.54
CA ASN A 9 -10.57 19.99 -7.89
C ASN A 9 -9.18 20.25 -7.28
N LEU A 10 -8.22 19.34 -7.47
CA LEU A 10 -6.86 19.49 -6.97
C LEU A 10 -5.88 19.09 -8.07
N PRO A 11 -5.42 20.05 -8.87
CA PRO A 11 -4.51 19.78 -9.97
C PRO A 11 -3.22 19.08 -9.51
N GLY A 12 -2.85 18.02 -10.21
CA GLY A 12 -1.65 17.22 -9.90
C GLY A 12 -1.86 16.14 -8.82
N PHE A 13 -2.96 16.14 -8.10
CA PHE A 13 -3.24 15.09 -7.13
C PHE A 13 -3.68 13.81 -7.85
N ARG A 14 -2.82 12.80 -7.78
CA ARG A 14 -3.04 11.49 -8.42
C ARG A 14 -2.63 10.38 -7.48
N PHE A 15 -3.43 9.32 -7.43
CA PHE A 15 -3.09 8.15 -6.63
C PHE A 15 -3.41 6.85 -7.38
N GLY A 16 -2.68 5.81 -7.04
CA GLY A 16 -2.90 4.44 -7.49
C GLY A 16 -3.28 3.55 -6.32
N ILE A 17 -3.98 2.47 -6.60
CA ILE A 17 -4.37 1.46 -5.60
C ILE A 17 -3.80 0.12 -6.02
N GLU A 18 -3.19 -0.57 -5.07
CA GLU A 18 -2.83 -1.98 -5.17
C GLU A 18 -3.42 -2.74 -3.99
N ILE A 19 -3.53 -4.05 -4.12
CA ILE A 19 -4.25 -4.86 -3.16
C ILE A 19 -3.32 -5.89 -2.53
N CYS A 20 -3.22 -5.83 -1.20
CA CYS A 20 -2.65 -6.88 -0.37
C CYS A 20 -1.26 -7.32 -0.83
N GLU A 21 -1.15 -8.53 -1.37
CA GLU A 21 0.12 -9.15 -1.78
C GLU A 21 0.75 -8.55 -3.03
N ASP A 22 0.06 -7.68 -3.75
CA ASP A 22 0.61 -7.00 -4.93
C ASP A 22 1.95 -6.35 -4.63
N PHE A 23 2.10 -5.75 -3.44
CA PHE A 23 3.35 -5.04 -3.10
C PHE A 23 4.52 -5.97 -2.73
N TRP A 24 4.27 -7.28 -2.59
CA TRP A 24 5.30 -8.30 -2.41
C TRP A 24 5.85 -8.82 -3.74
N ALA A 25 5.20 -8.49 -4.86
CA ALA A 25 5.63 -8.90 -6.17
C ALA A 25 7.00 -8.28 -6.53
N PRO A 26 7.82 -8.96 -7.35
CA PRO A 26 9.08 -8.40 -7.81
C PRO A 26 8.95 -7.06 -8.52
N VAL A 27 7.86 -6.87 -9.26
CA VAL A 27 7.46 -5.60 -9.85
C VAL A 27 6.03 -5.30 -9.41
N PRO A 28 5.84 -4.60 -8.29
CA PRO A 28 4.51 -4.28 -7.79
C PRO A 28 3.73 -3.37 -8.75
N PRO A 29 2.41 -3.52 -8.85
CA PRO A 29 1.56 -2.60 -9.64
C PRO A 29 1.72 -1.13 -9.25
N GLY A 30 2.01 -0.86 -7.97
CA GLY A 30 2.31 0.49 -7.50
C GLY A 30 3.47 1.17 -8.23
N MET A 31 4.48 0.41 -8.67
CA MET A 31 5.59 0.97 -9.46
C MET A 31 5.12 1.43 -10.85
N GLN A 32 4.22 0.68 -11.46
CA GLN A 32 3.61 1.09 -12.74
C GLN A 32 2.75 2.34 -12.58
N ALA A 33 1.98 2.41 -11.48
CA ALA A 33 1.19 3.58 -11.14
C ALA A 33 2.08 4.82 -10.93
N ALA A 34 3.21 4.68 -10.24
CA ALA A 34 4.17 5.75 -10.04
C ALA A 34 4.77 6.24 -11.37
N LEU A 35 5.17 5.31 -12.25
CA LEU A 35 5.66 5.65 -13.60
C LEU A 35 4.60 6.39 -14.44
N ALA A 36 3.33 6.09 -14.22
CA ALA A 36 2.22 6.78 -14.87
C ALA A 36 1.80 8.09 -14.17
N GLY A 37 2.50 8.50 -13.12
CA GLY A 37 2.35 9.80 -12.47
C GLY A 37 1.55 9.81 -11.18
N ALA A 38 1.31 8.65 -10.55
CA ALA A 38 0.74 8.61 -9.21
C ALA A 38 1.74 9.16 -8.18
N LEU A 39 1.28 10.07 -7.33
CA LEU A 39 2.06 10.68 -6.25
C LEU A 39 1.80 9.98 -4.91
N ILE A 40 0.72 9.22 -4.83
CA ILE A 40 0.33 8.45 -3.67
C ILE A 40 0.01 7.03 -4.12
N LEU A 41 0.58 6.05 -3.43
CA LEU A 41 0.31 4.64 -3.64
C LEU A 41 -0.43 4.11 -2.41
N CYS A 42 -1.61 3.57 -2.60
CA CYS A 42 -2.45 3.04 -1.53
C CYS A 42 -2.48 1.51 -1.62
N ASN A 43 -2.18 0.83 -0.51
CA ASN A 43 -2.33 -0.61 -0.40
C ASN A 43 -3.43 -0.96 0.60
N LEU A 44 -4.44 -1.66 0.12
CA LEU A 44 -5.53 -2.20 0.94
C LEU A 44 -5.24 -3.67 1.20
N SER A 45 -4.97 -4.01 2.45
CA SER A 45 -4.42 -5.32 2.79
C SER A 45 -5.24 -6.07 3.83
N ALA A 46 -5.35 -7.36 3.65
CA ALA A 46 -5.82 -8.31 4.64
C ALA A 46 -4.72 -9.34 4.97
N SER A 47 -3.51 -8.85 5.19
CA SER A 47 -2.35 -9.69 5.51
C SER A 47 -2.41 -10.15 6.97
N PRO A 48 -2.30 -11.45 7.25
CA PRO A 48 -2.41 -11.96 8.62
C PRO A 48 -1.24 -11.51 9.49
N VAL A 49 -1.50 -11.42 10.77
CA VAL A 49 -0.47 -11.18 11.79
C VAL A 49 0.39 -12.43 11.98
N THR A 50 1.70 -12.25 11.85
CA THR A 50 2.69 -13.26 12.21
C THR A 50 3.90 -12.59 12.84
N ILE A 51 4.69 -13.35 13.62
CA ILE A 51 5.90 -12.81 14.26
C ILE A 51 6.86 -12.23 13.20
N GLY A 52 7.34 -11.01 13.44
CA GLY A 52 8.28 -10.30 12.54
C GLY A 52 7.64 -9.71 11.27
N ARG A 53 6.37 -9.96 11.02
CA ARG A 53 5.71 -9.49 9.80
C ARG A 53 5.56 -7.96 9.76
N ALA A 54 5.37 -7.34 10.91
CA ALA A 54 5.27 -5.89 11.00
C ALA A 54 6.54 -5.19 10.50
N ASP A 55 7.71 -5.65 10.91
CA ASP A 55 9.00 -5.08 10.49
C ASP A 55 9.21 -5.21 8.98
N ASN A 56 8.89 -6.39 8.42
CA ASN A 56 8.96 -6.61 6.99
C ASN A 56 7.98 -5.69 6.22
N ARG A 57 6.79 -5.51 6.76
CA ARG A 57 5.77 -4.63 6.19
C ARG A 57 6.26 -3.19 6.14
N HIS A 58 6.82 -2.69 7.23
CA HIS A 58 7.45 -1.38 7.31
C HIS A 58 8.60 -1.22 6.30
N LEU A 59 9.45 -2.24 6.19
CA LEU A 59 10.56 -2.25 5.22
C LEU A 59 10.04 -2.13 3.79
N HIS A 60 9.02 -2.89 3.42
CA HIS A 60 8.43 -2.85 2.08
C HIS A 60 7.76 -1.51 1.79
N CYS A 61 6.99 -0.97 2.73
CA CYS A 61 6.35 0.34 2.56
C CYS A 61 7.37 1.45 2.36
N ARG A 62 8.43 1.49 3.18
CA ARG A 62 9.52 2.46 3.05
C ARG A 62 10.25 2.32 1.71
N SER A 63 10.58 1.08 1.33
CA SER A 63 11.26 0.80 0.06
C SER A 63 10.40 1.23 -1.13
N SER A 64 9.09 0.98 -1.07
CA SER A 64 8.16 1.38 -2.13
C SER A 64 8.05 2.89 -2.24
N ALA A 65 7.91 3.61 -1.11
CA ALA A 65 7.88 5.07 -1.10
C ALA A 65 9.17 5.66 -1.72
N ALA A 66 10.32 5.17 -1.28
CA ALA A 66 11.62 5.66 -1.75
C ALA A 66 11.85 5.41 -3.25
N ARG A 67 11.52 4.21 -3.73
CA ARG A 67 11.70 3.87 -5.16
C ARG A 67 10.72 4.58 -6.08
N ALA A 68 9.49 4.76 -5.62
CA ALA A 68 8.45 5.43 -6.39
C ALA A 68 8.55 6.96 -6.35
N ILE A 69 9.32 7.53 -5.42
CA ILE A 69 9.32 8.96 -5.10
C ILE A 69 7.88 9.44 -4.89
N ALA A 70 7.15 8.70 -4.06
CA ALA A 70 5.73 8.89 -3.81
C ALA A 70 5.41 8.59 -2.34
N ALA A 71 4.31 9.12 -1.83
CA ALA A 71 3.80 8.67 -0.55
C ALA A 71 3.23 7.25 -0.67
N TYR A 72 3.53 6.39 0.29
CA TYR A 72 2.97 5.04 0.36
C TYR A 72 2.07 4.92 1.58
N VAL A 73 0.81 4.63 1.34
CA VAL A 73 -0.23 4.49 2.36
C VAL A 73 -0.65 3.02 2.44
N TYR A 74 -0.43 2.40 3.57
CA TYR A 74 -0.81 1.01 3.83
C TYR A 74 -1.91 0.96 4.88
N SER A 75 -2.96 0.21 4.61
CA SER A 75 -4.06 -0.02 5.53
C SER A 75 -4.37 -1.51 5.61
N ALA A 76 -4.23 -2.09 6.79
CA ALA A 76 -4.54 -3.49 7.05
C ALA A 76 -5.92 -3.66 7.71
N SER A 77 -6.54 -4.80 7.44
CA SER A 77 -7.71 -5.25 8.17
C SER A 77 -7.44 -5.33 9.67
N GLY A 78 -8.40 -4.95 10.47
CA GLY A 78 -8.28 -4.86 11.92
C GLY A 78 -9.13 -5.87 12.68
N HIS A 79 -9.25 -5.64 13.98
CA HIS A 79 -10.04 -6.46 14.87
C HIS A 79 -11.51 -6.52 14.42
N GLY A 80 -12.05 -7.72 14.37
CA GLY A 80 -13.44 -7.96 13.97
C GLY A 80 -13.66 -8.14 12.47
N GLU A 81 -12.63 -7.95 11.64
CA GLU A 81 -12.72 -8.13 10.18
C GLU A 81 -12.78 -9.60 9.77
N SER A 82 -12.22 -10.50 10.56
CA SER A 82 -12.24 -11.93 10.30
C SER A 82 -12.67 -12.70 11.53
N THR A 83 -13.39 -13.79 11.32
CA THR A 83 -13.93 -14.65 12.38
C THR A 83 -13.39 -16.07 12.34
N THR A 84 -12.48 -16.42 11.43
CA THR A 84 -12.03 -17.78 11.22
C THR A 84 -10.60 -18.02 11.66
N ASP A 85 -9.69 -18.27 10.74
CA ASP A 85 -8.38 -18.84 11.05
C ASP A 85 -7.26 -17.79 11.14
N LEU A 86 -7.53 -16.54 10.81
CA LEU A 86 -6.52 -15.50 10.73
C LEU A 86 -6.80 -14.36 11.71
N ALA A 87 -5.73 -13.86 12.30
CA ALA A 87 -5.77 -12.65 13.12
C ALA A 87 -5.23 -11.45 12.31
N TRP A 88 -5.83 -10.29 12.55
CA TRP A 88 -5.52 -9.02 11.90
C TRP A 88 -5.04 -8.01 12.94
N ASP A 89 -4.06 -7.20 12.60
CA ASP A 89 -3.46 -6.21 13.50
C ASP A 89 -3.95 -4.78 13.29
N GLY A 90 -4.68 -4.53 12.21
CA GLY A 90 -5.19 -3.20 11.89
C GLY A 90 -4.10 -2.16 11.63
N GLN A 91 -2.91 -2.60 11.27
CA GLN A 91 -1.79 -1.69 11.08
C GLN A 91 -2.05 -0.72 9.94
N GLY A 92 -1.93 0.58 10.24
CA GLY A 92 -1.93 1.65 9.27
C GLY A 92 -0.58 2.37 9.29
N VAL A 93 0.03 2.57 8.13
CA VAL A 93 1.27 3.33 8.03
C VAL A 93 1.26 4.23 6.81
N VAL A 94 1.94 5.35 6.93
CA VAL A 94 2.19 6.28 5.83
C VAL A 94 3.69 6.56 5.80
N TYR A 95 4.28 6.34 4.65
CA TYR A 95 5.65 6.75 4.38
C TYR A 95 5.68 7.72 3.22
N GLU A 96 6.43 8.77 3.36
CA GLU A 96 6.81 9.66 2.27
C GLU A 96 8.33 9.70 2.16
N MET A 97 8.83 10.10 1.02
CA MET A 97 10.25 10.24 0.79
C MET A 97 10.74 11.61 1.24
#